data_3f50fd2e68e689266d6b920f7af86bc7
#
_entry.id   3f50fd2e68e689266d6b920f7af86bc7
#
_cell.length_a   1.000
_cell.length_b   1.000
_cell.length_c   1.000
_cell.angle_alpha   90.00
_cell.angle_beta   90.00
_cell.angle_gamma   90.00
#
_symmetry.space_group_name_H-M   'P 1'
#
loop_
_entity.id
_entity.type
_entity.pdbx_description
1 polymer ?
#
loop_
_entity_poly.entity_id
_entity_poly.type
_entity_poly.pdbx_seq_one_letter_code
_entity_poly.pdbx_strand_id
1 'polypeptide(L)'
;MDRDSPDISLPIGPPGKEEAFILSSMKCVHWPSRHTLLVADLHLGHASTYHAFGVPLPAAQLGEELARLDACIARYQPERIVVLGDFLHAAAGLTPALRERVETWRPTFPGRVVVVLGNHDRALRSVATAWGLEVAGDRLEEGPFVLKHFAEPEPDRFVWCGHEHPATFIGGRADGIRLPCFALTPVMAILPAFSS
;
A
#
# COMPACT_ATOMS: atom_id res chain seq x y z
N MET A 1 -3.93 -3.05 -18.65
CA MET A 1 -2.73 -3.08 -17.81
C MET A 1 -1.94 -4.30 -18.22
N ASP A 2 -0.74 -4.07 -18.75
CA ASP A 2 0.10 -5.12 -19.34
C ASP A 2 0.51 -6.11 -18.23
N ARG A 3 0.10 -7.37 -18.37
CA ARG A 3 0.42 -8.43 -17.38
C ARG A 3 1.89 -8.87 -17.45
N ASP A 4 2.65 -8.33 -18.41
CA ASP A 4 4.02 -8.73 -18.73
C ASP A 4 5.08 -7.72 -18.27
N SER A 5 4.73 -6.69 -17.48
CA SER A 5 5.75 -5.82 -16.89
C SER A 5 6.62 -6.65 -15.93
N PRO A 6 7.95 -6.67 -16.13
CA PRO A 6 8.83 -7.52 -15.34
C PRO A 6 8.85 -7.09 -13.89
N ASP A 7 8.60 -8.05 -12.98
CA ASP A 7 8.90 -7.88 -11.57
C ASP A 7 10.43 -7.88 -11.38
N ILE A 8 10.89 -7.11 -10.40
CA ILE A 8 12.32 -7.04 -10.05
C ILE A 8 12.52 -7.73 -8.70
N SER A 9 13.27 -8.83 -8.68
CA SER A 9 13.65 -9.50 -7.45
C SER A 9 15.01 -8.98 -6.96
N LEU A 10 15.05 -8.49 -5.72
CA LEU A 10 16.27 -7.93 -5.10
C LEU A 10 16.47 -8.50 -3.70
N PRO A 11 17.72 -8.78 -3.29
CA PRO A 11 18.07 -8.98 -1.89
C PRO A 11 18.04 -7.61 -1.19
N ILE A 12 17.20 -7.47 -0.16
CA ILE A 12 17.02 -6.22 0.57
C ILE A 12 17.07 -6.50 2.07
N GLY A 13 17.77 -5.67 2.81
CA GLY A 13 17.89 -5.77 4.27
C GLY A 13 19.21 -5.23 4.79
N PRO A 14 19.42 -5.27 6.12
CA PRO A 14 20.72 -4.95 6.70
C PRO A 14 21.79 -5.96 6.27
N PRO A 15 23.07 -5.56 6.20
CA PRO A 15 24.15 -6.45 5.77
C PRO A 15 24.15 -7.79 6.51
N GLY A 16 24.15 -8.90 5.75
CA GLY A 16 24.12 -10.27 6.26
C GLY A 16 22.76 -10.74 6.78
N LYS A 17 21.69 -9.96 6.58
CA LYS A 17 20.31 -10.29 6.95
C LYS A 17 19.32 -9.94 5.81
N GLU A 18 19.84 -9.91 4.58
CA GLU A 18 19.04 -9.62 3.42
C GLU A 18 18.07 -10.78 3.12
N GLU A 19 16.84 -10.43 2.76
CA GLU A 19 15.85 -11.38 2.25
C GLU A 19 15.46 -10.98 0.81
N ALA A 20 14.95 -11.94 0.05
CA ALA A 20 14.46 -11.68 -1.30
C ALA A 20 13.12 -10.95 -1.25
N PHE A 21 13.01 -9.83 -1.95
CA PHE A 21 11.78 -9.09 -2.17
C PHE A 21 11.53 -8.92 -3.67
N ILE A 22 10.28 -9.01 -4.09
CA ILE A 22 9.86 -8.81 -5.46
C ILE A 22 9.10 -7.49 -5.56
N LEU A 23 9.70 -6.50 -6.20
CA LEU A 23 9.10 -5.20 -6.48
C LEU A 23 8.29 -5.30 -7.77
N SER A 24 7.01 -4.98 -7.70
CA SER A 24 6.08 -5.13 -8.81
C SER A 24 5.65 -3.80 -9.42
N SER A 25 5.53 -3.76 -10.73
CA SER A 25 4.90 -2.65 -11.46
C SER A 25 3.45 -2.39 -11.04
N MET A 26 2.82 -3.35 -10.34
CA MET A 26 1.51 -3.18 -9.72
C MET A 26 1.54 -2.36 -8.42
N LYS A 27 2.68 -1.71 -8.11
CA LYS A 27 2.91 -0.85 -6.94
C LYS A 27 2.83 -1.60 -5.61
N CYS A 28 3.21 -2.85 -5.58
CA CYS A 28 3.30 -3.67 -4.38
C CYS A 28 4.66 -4.35 -4.30
N VAL A 29 4.98 -4.84 -3.10
CA VAL A 29 6.15 -5.68 -2.86
C VAL A 29 5.68 -7.03 -2.37
N HIS A 30 6.09 -8.10 -3.03
CA HIS A 30 5.90 -9.44 -2.51
C HIS A 30 7.13 -9.88 -1.73
N TRP A 31 6.92 -10.36 -0.52
CA TRP A 31 7.91 -10.92 0.38
C TRP A 31 7.72 -12.44 0.47
N PRO A 32 8.40 -13.22 -0.38
CA PRO A 32 8.11 -14.66 -0.54
C PRO A 32 8.32 -15.46 0.74
N SER A 33 9.43 -15.24 1.48
CA SER A 33 9.76 -16.00 2.70
C SER A 33 8.73 -15.83 3.82
N ARG A 34 7.86 -14.81 3.74
CA ARG A 34 6.80 -14.50 4.70
C ARG A 34 5.39 -14.60 4.12
N HIS A 35 5.25 -15.08 2.88
CA HIS A 35 3.97 -15.11 2.16
C HIS A 35 3.18 -13.80 2.29
N THR A 36 3.89 -12.67 2.25
CA THR A 36 3.35 -11.35 2.58
C THR A 36 3.39 -10.42 1.36
N LEU A 37 2.31 -9.69 1.15
CA LEU A 37 2.23 -8.58 0.21
C LEU A 37 2.30 -7.27 0.99
N LEU A 38 3.24 -6.38 0.63
CA LEU A 38 3.32 -5.02 1.16
C LEU A 38 2.72 -4.06 0.15
N VAL A 39 1.86 -3.16 0.60
CA VAL A 39 1.30 -2.05 -0.15
C VAL A 39 1.30 -0.79 0.73
N ALA A 40 1.28 0.40 0.13
CA ALA A 40 1.23 1.65 0.88
C ALA A 40 0.19 2.59 0.27
N ASP A 41 -0.40 3.44 1.09
CA ASP A 41 -1.21 4.57 0.63
C ASP A 41 -2.37 4.14 -0.30
N LEU A 42 -3.24 3.24 0.20
CA LEU A 42 -4.43 2.80 -0.54
C LEU A 42 -5.42 3.93 -0.74
N HIS A 43 -5.51 4.84 0.24
CA HIS A 43 -6.41 5.99 0.24
C HIS A 43 -7.85 5.64 -0.16
N LEU A 44 -8.39 4.53 0.35
CA LEU A 44 -9.78 4.15 0.07
C LEU A 44 -10.74 5.30 0.43
N GLY A 45 -11.69 5.55 -0.44
CA GLY A 45 -12.63 6.65 -0.28
C GLY A 45 -12.12 8.02 -0.77
N HIS A 46 -10.99 8.08 -1.46
CA HIS A 46 -10.47 9.30 -2.07
C HIS A 46 -11.53 9.99 -2.95
N ALA A 47 -12.06 9.29 -3.95
CA ALA A 47 -13.09 9.83 -4.82
C ALA A 47 -14.36 10.26 -4.05
N SER A 48 -14.78 9.49 -3.04
CA SER A 48 -15.94 9.84 -2.20
C SER A 48 -15.70 11.10 -1.37
N THR A 49 -14.46 11.32 -0.92
CA THR A 49 -14.07 12.55 -0.22
C THR A 49 -14.23 13.78 -1.12
N TYR A 50 -13.73 13.70 -2.35
CA TYR A 50 -13.88 14.81 -3.33
C TYR A 50 -15.33 15.08 -3.66
N HIS A 51 -16.16 14.04 -3.83
CA HIS A 51 -17.61 14.21 -4.03
C HIS A 51 -18.27 14.91 -2.85
N ALA A 52 -17.88 14.59 -1.61
CA ALA A 52 -18.40 15.26 -0.42
C ALA A 52 -18.05 16.77 -0.37
N PHE A 53 -16.96 17.17 -1.02
CA PHE A 53 -16.56 18.58 -1.20
C PHE A 53 -17.05 19.19 -2.50
N GLY A 54 -17.98 18.54 -3.24
CA GLY A 54 -18.59 19.07 -4.46
C GLY A 54 -17.73 18.96 -5.71
N VAL A 55 -16.63 18.21 -5.68
CA VAL A 55 -15.78 17.97 -6.85
C VAL A 55 -16.17 16.63 -7.48
N PRO A 56 -16.78 16.61 -8.68
CA PRO A 56 -17.16 15.37 -9.33
C PRO A 56 -15.92 14.66 -9.88
N LEU A 57 -15.64 13.45 -9.40
CA LEU A 57 -14.69 12.53 -10.00
C LEU A 57 -15.44 11.42 -10.74
N PRO A 58 -14.84 10.85 -11.83
CA PRO A 58 -15.46 9.76 -12.57
C PRO A 58 -15.80 8.58 -11.65
N ALA A 59 -17.01 8.05 -11.77
CA ALA A 59 -17.47 6.91 -10.96
C ALA A 59 -16.60 5.65 -11.14
N ALA A 60 -15.90 5.55 -12.27
CA ALA A 60 -14.96 4.46 -12.56
C ALA A 60 -13.78 4.39 -11.56
N GLN A 61 -13.39 5.49 -10.94
CA GLN A 61 -12.32 5.53 -9.93
C GLN A 61 -12.75 4.97 -8.57
N LEU A 62 -14.05 4.73 -8.37
CA LEU A 62 -14.56 4.13 -7.14
C LEU A 62 -14.26 2.63 -7.15
N GLY A 63 -13.23 2.20 -6.43
CA GLY A 63 -12.91 0.79 -6.20
C GLY A 63 -11.83 0.19 -7.12
N GLU A 64 -11.17 1.01 -7.90
CA GLU A 64 -9.99 0.57 -8.68
C GLU A 64 -8.88 0.03 -7.77
N GLU A 65 -8.75 0.58 -6.55
CA GLU A 65 -7.75 0.14 -5.58
C GLU A 65 -7.97 -1.31 -5.13
N LEU A 66 -9.21 -1.67 -4.79
CA LEU A 66 -9.54 -3.05 -4.38
C LEU A 66 -9.41 -4.02 -5.55
N ALA A 67 -9.84 -3.65 -6.75
CA ALA A 67 -9.67 -4.49 -7.94
C ALA A 67 -8.18 -4.71 -8.29
N ARG A 68 -7.34 -3.68 -8.11
CA ARG A 68 -5.88 -3.82 -8.26
C ARG A 68 -5.30 -4.72 -7.18
N LEU A 69 -5.78 -4.62 -5.94
CA LEU A 69 -5.35 -5.48 -4.84
C LEU A 69 -5.71 -6.94 -5.12
N ASP A 70 -6.91 -7.21 -5.65
CA ASP A 70 -7.32 -8.55 -6.09
C ASP A 70 -6.39 -9.12 -7.17
N ALA A 71 -5.97 -8.28 -8.13
CA ALA A 71 -5.01 -8.69 -9.14
C ALA A 71 -3.63 -9.04 -8.53
N CYS A 72 -3.16 -8.29 -7.52
CA CYS A 72 -1.95 -8.60 -6.78
C CYS A 72 -2.10 -9.91 -5.97
N ILE A 73 -3.24 -10.10 -5.31
CA ILE A 73 -3.57 -11.33 -4.57
C ILE A 73 -3.55 -12.54 -5.52
N ALA A 74 -4.20 -12.43 -6.68
CA ALA A 74 -4.23 -13.50 -7.67
C ALA A 74 -2.84 -13.86 -8.20
N ARG A 75 -1.94 -12.86 -8.36
CA ARG A 75 -0.59 -13.05 -8.87
C ARG A 75 0.35 -13.69 -7.85
N TYR A 76 0.36 -13.19 -6.61
CA TYR A 76 1.35 -13.56 -5.60
C TYR A 76 0.84 -14.55 -4.56
N GLN A 77 -0.47 -14.77 -4.48
CA GLN A 77 -1.15 -15.68 -3.54
C GLN A 77 -0.63 -15.51 -2.08
N PRO A 78 -0.63 -14.28 -1.54
CA PRO A 78 -0.13 -14.03 -0.21
C PRO A 78 -1.07 -14.62 0.84
N GLU A 79 -0.54 -14.99 1.99
CA GLU A 79 -1.31 -15.34 3.18
C GLU A 79 -1.59 -14.11 4.07
N ARG A 80 -0.82 -13.03 3.84
CA ARG A 80 -0.93 -11.78 4.59
C ARG A 80 -0.72 -10.57 3.67
N ILE A 81 -1.50 -9.53 3.90
CA ILE A 81 -1.29 -8.20 3.33
C ILE A 81 -0.91 -7.27 4.47
N VAL A 82 0.15 -6.48 4.31
CA VAL A 82 0.50 -5.39 5.21
C VAL A 82 0.38 -4.07 4.47
N VAL A 83 -0.46 -3.19 4.99
CA VAL A 83 -0.64 -1.83 4.47
C VAL A 83 0.22 -0.87 5.30
N LEU A 84 1.15 -0.19 4.64
CA LEU A 84 2.10 0.74 5.25
C LEU A 84 1.49 2.14 5.38
N GLY A 85 0.36 2.23 6.06
CA GLY A 85 -0.38 3.44 6.34
C GLY A 85 -1.29 3.92 5.22
N ASP A 86 -2.11 4.90 5.60
CA ASP A 86 -3.08 5.57 4.75
C ASP A 86 -4.00 4.58 3.99
N PHE A 87 -4.56 3.64 4.76
CA PHE A 87 -5.60 2.74 4.27
C PHE A 87 -6.84 3.52 3.83
N LEU A 88 -7.26 4.52 4.63
CA LEU A 88 -8.33 5.46 4.30
C LEU A 88 -7.76 6.80 3.83
N HIS A 89 -8.47 7.47 2.92
CA HIS A 89 -8.07 8.82 2.51
C HIS A 89 -8.42 9.88 3.57
N ALA A 90 -9.65 9.84 4.09
CA ALA A 90 -10.13 10.75 5.14
C ALA A 90 -11.40 10.19 5.78
N ALA A 91 -11.75 10.71 6.98
CA ALA A 91 -13.00 10.36 7.65
C ALA A 91 -14.25 10.66 6.79
N ALA A 92 -14.23 11.75 6.02
CA ALA A 92 -15.32 12.10 5.10
C ALA A 92 -15.53 11.10 3.96
N GLY A 93 -14.48 10.36 3.59
CA GLY A 93 -14.55 9.29 2.58
C GLY A 93 -15.17 7.99 3.09
N LEU A 94 -15.38 7.84 4.40
CA LEU A 94 -15.96 6.64 5.02
C LEU A 94 -17.49 6.61 4.85
N THR A 95 -17.92 6.67 3.62
CA THR A 95 -19.34 6.64 3.23
C THR A 95 -19.96 5.25 3.41
N PRO A 96 -21.32 5.14 3.48
CA PRO A 96 -21.99 3.84 3.46
C PRO A 96 -21.57 2.96 2.29
N ALA A 97 -21.40 3.54 1.09
CA ALA A 97 -20.97 2.80 -0.10
C ALA A 97 -19.54 2.26 0.02
N LEU A 98 -18.61 3.01 0.63
CA LEU A 98 -17.27 2.48 0.91
C LEU A 98 -17.31 1.36 1.94
N ARG A 99 -18.10 1.52 3.00
CA ARG A 99 -18.27 0.48 4.03
C ARG A 99 -18.76 -0.83 3.42
N GLU A 100 -19.86 -0.80 2.68
CA GLU A 100 -20.43 -1.96 1.99
C GLU A 100 -19.40 -2.62 1.05
N ARG A 101 -18.62 -1.81 0.32
CA ARG A 101 -17.61 -2.33 -0.60
C ARG A 101 -16.50 -3.06 0.13
N VAL A 102 -15.96 -2.51 1.21
CA VAL A 102 -14.91 -3.17 1.99
C VAL A 102 -15.46 -4.41 2.69
N GLU A 103 -16.67 -4.35 3.24
CA GLU A 103 -17.36 -5.49 3.87
C GLU A 103 -17.62 -6.61 2.88
N THR A 104 -17.90 -6.28 1.61
CA THR A 104 -18.08 -7.27 0.54
C THR A 104 -16.75 -7.86 0.08
N TRP A 105 -15.72 -7.01 -0.06
CA TRP A 105 -14.40 -7.42 -0.53
C TRP A 105 -13.63 -8.24 0.52
N ARG A 106 -13.64 -7.83 1.78
CA ARG A 106 -12.77 -8.42 2.82
C ARG A 106 -12.91 -9.93 2.97
N PRO A 107 -14.12 -10.54 2.92
CA PRO A 107 -14.29 -12.00 2.98
C PRO A 107 -13.75 -12.75 1.77
N THR A 108 -13.52 -12.11 0.64
CA THR A 108 -12.95 -12.75 -0.56
C THR A 108 -11.46 -13.08 -0.41
N PHE A 109 -10.77 -12.40 0.52
CA PHE A 109 -9.39 -12.70 0.89
C PHE A 109 -9.34 -13.38 2.26
N PRO A 110 -9.07 -14.70 2.33
CA PRO A 110 -9.08 -15.45 3.59
C PRO A 110 -7.85 -15.15 4.48
N GLY A 111 -6.80 -14.52 3.92
CA GLY A 111 -5.59 -14.16 4.63
C GLY A 111 -5.77 -13.00 5.61
N ARG A 112 -4.70 -12.70 6.35
CA ARG A 112 -4.66 -11.59 7.29
C ARG A 112 -4.45 -10.26 6.57
N VAL A 113 -5.14 -9.22 7.00
CA VAL A 113 -4.89 -7.84 6.55
C VAL A 113 -4.46 -7.02 7.76
N VAL A 114 -3.21 -6.62 7.78
CA VAL A 114 -2.59 -5.85 8.87
C VAL A 114 -2.37 -4.43 8.37
N VAL A 115 -2.78 -3.44 9.15
CA VAL A 115 -2.60 -2.03 8.82
C VAL A 115 -1.69 -1.37 9.85
N VAL A 116 -0.56 -0.89 9.39
CA VAL A 116 0.23 0.12 10.11
C VAL A 116 -0.48 1.46 9.90
N LEU A 117 -0.66 2.25 10.94
CA LEU A 117 -1.45 3.48 10.82
C LEU A 117 -0.66 4.60 10.16
N GLY A 118 -1.27 5.24 9.18
CA GLY A 118 -0.85 6.51 8.60
C GLY A 118 -1.57 7.71 9.23
N ASN A 119 -1.22 8.91 8.78
CA ASN A 119 -1.81 10.15 9.29
C ASN A 119 -3.28 10.33 8.88
N HIS A 120 -3.74 9.68 7.83
CA HIS A 120 -5.13 9.68 7.37
C HIS A 120 -6.02 8.65 8.07
N ASP A 121 -5.46 7.68 8.79
CA ASP A 121 -6.16 6.52 9.34
C ASP A 121 -6.90 6.75 10.66
N ARG A 122 -7.09 8.00 11.09
CA ARG A 122 -7.75 8.30 12.38
C ARG A 122 -9.12 7.63 12.51
N ALA A 123 -9.89 7.59 11.42
CA ALA A 123 -11.22 7.00 11.40
C ALA A 123 -11.20 5.46 11.28
N LEU A 124 -10.08 4.87 10.83
CA LEU A 124 -9.97 3.43 10.60
C LEU A 124 -10.25 2.60 11.85
N ARG A 125 -9.79 3.06 13.02
CA ARG A 125 -10.00 2.37 14.30
C ARG A 125 -11.47 2.08 14.60
N SER A 126 -12.38 2.93 14.11
CA SER A 126 -13.82 2.78 14.35
C SER A 126 -14.47 1.65 13.52
N VAL A 127 -13.81 1.20 12.45
CA VAL A 127 -14.33 0.18 11.52
C VAL A 127 -13.43 -1.03 11.39
N ALA A 128 -12.18 -0.97 11.84
CA ALA A 128 -11.19 -2.01 11.62
C ALA A 128 -11.66 -3.40 12.09
N THR A 129 -12.24 -3.48 13.28
CA THR A 129 -12.74 -4.75 13.83
C THR A 129 -13.88 -5.31 12.99
N ALA A 130 -14.84 -4.47 12.58
CA ALA A 130 -15.97 -4.88 11.74
C ALA A 130 -15.49 -5.37 10.35
N TRP A 131 -14.42 -4.79 9.85
CA TRP A 131 -13.80 -5.18 8.59
C TRP A 131 -12.80 -6.33 8.71
N GLY A 132 -12.60 -6.90 9.90
CA GLY A 132 -11.62 -7.98 10.11
C GLY A 132 -10.18 -7.54 9.78
N LEU A 133 -9.84 -6.28 10.06
CA LEU A 133 -8.50 -5.73 9.90
C LEU A 133 -7.76 -5.76 11.24
N GLU A 134 -6.48 -6.11 11.20
CA GLU A 134 -5.57 -6.02 12.33
C GLU A 134 -4.85 -4.67 12.30
N VAL A 135 -4.88 -3.91 13.38
CA VAL A 135 -4.19 -2.62 13.49
C VAL A 135 -2.91 -2.80 14.30
N ALA A 136 -1.77 -2.64 13.66
CA ALA A 136 -0.44 -2.79 14.27
C ALA A 136 0.07 -1.54 15.02
N GLY A 137 -0.71 -0.45 15.04
CA GLY A 137 -0.24 0.83 15.55
C GLY A 137 0.56 1.61 14.50
N ASP A 138 1.61 2.32 14.91
CA ASP A 138 2.46 3.15 14.05
C ASP A 138 3.63 2.39 13.41
N ARG A 139 3.91 1.18 13.88
CA ARG A 139 5.00 0.31 13.38
C ARG A 139 4.69 -1.16 13.57
N LEU A 140 5.27 -2.00 12.73
CA LEU A 140 5.28 -3.45 12.83
C LEU A 140 6.72 -3.95 12.68
N GLU A 141 7.20 -4.75 13.64
CA GLU A 141 8.56 -5.30 13.61
C GLU A 141 8.56 -6.73 13.07
N GLU A 142 9.39 -6.99 12.08
CA GLU A 142 9.52 -8.30 11.42
C GLU A 142 11.00 -8.69 11.29
N GLY A 143 11.58 -9.20 12.37
CA GLY A 143 13.01 -9.53 12.41
C GLY A 143 13.90 -8.31 12.19
N PRO A 144 14.74 -8.28 11.14
CA PRO A 144 15.60 -7.13 10.85
C PRO A 144 14.88 -5.99 10.15
N PHE A 145 13.59 -6.14 9.87
CA PHE A 145 12.77 -5.15 9.16
C PHE A 145 11.81 -4.41 10.10
N VAL A 146 11.56 -3.14 9.80
CA VAL A 146 10.51 -2.34 10.39
C VAL A 146 9.58 -1.86 9.27
N LEU A 147 8.30 -2.10 9.45
CA LEU A 147 7.24 -1.69 8.56
C LEU A 147 6.51 -0.52 9.21
N LYS A 148 6.54 0.66 8.60
CA LYS A 148 5.89 1.86 9.13
C LYS A 148 5.41 2.79 8.00
N HIS A 149 4.68 3.84 8.35
CA HIS A 149 4.16 4.76 7.36
C HIS A 149 5.20 5.79 6.92
N PHE A 150 5.82 6.47 7.89
CA PHE A 150 6.76 7.56 7.61
C PHE A 150 8.17 7.08 7.28
N ALA A 151 8.85 7.81 6.39
CA ALA A 151 10.21 7.53 5.91
C ALA A 151 11.28 7.97 6.92
N GLU A 152 11.33 7.33 8.07
CA GLU A 152 12.28 7.62 9.14
C GLU A 152 13.19 6.41 9.35
N PRO A 153 14.53 6.55 9.22
CA PRO A 153 15.47 5.46 9.44
C PRO A 153 15.39 4.90 10.86
N GLU A 154 15.73 3.62 11.01
CA GLU A 154 15.84 2.94 12.30
C GLU A 154 17.27 2.37 12.47
N PRO A 155 17.88 2.50 13.64
CA PRO A 155 19.20 1.92 13.90
C PRO A 155 19.17 0.40 13.70
N ASP A 156 20.17 -0.13 12.99
CA ASP A 156 20.40 -1.55 12.76
C ASP A 156 19.24 -2.33 12.12
N ARG A 157 18.29 -1.62 11.51
CA ARG A 157 17.08 -2.15 10.86
C ARG A 157 16.94 -1.63 9.45
N PHE A 158 16.26 -2.38 8.61
CA PHE A 158 15.81 -1.88 7.31
C PHE A 158 14.33 -1.48 7.39
N VAL A 159 13.99 -0.29 6.89
CA VAL A 159 12.63 0.26 6.96
C VAL A 159 11.92 0.09 5.61
N TRP A 160 10.72 -0.46 5.65
CA TRP A 160 9.75 -0.40 4.56
C TRP A 160 8.68 0.64 4.91
N CYS A 161 8.43 1.62 4.04
CA CYS A 161 7.49 2.70 4.32
C CYS A 161 6.74 3.19 3.07
N GLY A 162 5.74 4.05 3.30
CA GLY A 162 4.96 4.77 2.28
C GLY A 162 5.10 6.28 2.41
N HIS A 163 3.97 7.01 2.39
CA HIS A 163 3.77 8.42 2.64
C HIS A 163 4.33 9.38 1.58
N GLU A 164 5.58 9.22 1.16
CA GLU A 164 6.28 10.19 0.30
C GLU A 164 5.82 10.15 -1.17
N HIS A 165 5.07 9.12 -1.56
CA HIS A 165 4.56 8.92 -2.93
C HIS A 165 5.65 9.15 -4.00
N PRO A 166 6.78 8.42 -3.95
CA PRO A 166 7.90 8.66 -4.83
C PRO A 166 7.51 8.48 -6.30
N ALA A 167 8.00 9.38 -7.13
CA ALA A 167 7.77 9.34 -8.56
C ALA A 167 8.99 9.87 -9.33
N THR A 168 9.19 9.35 -10.52
CA THR A 168 10.20 9.79 -11.47
C THR A 168 9.57 10.42 -12.71
N PHE A 169 10.35 11.23 -13.43
CA PHE A 169 9.94 11.79 -14.71
C PHE A 169 10.70 11.09 -15.82
N ILE A 170 9.96 10.65 -16.85
CA ILE A 170 10.53 10.08 -18.07
C ILE A 170 10.12 10.98 -19.24
N GLY A 171 11.09 11.43 -20.03
CA GLY A 171 10.86 12.33 -21.17
C GLY A 171 11.51 13.69 -21.04
N GLY A 172 11.17 14.60 -21.95
CA GLY A 172 11.68 15.96 -21.99
C GLY A 172 10.91 16.94 -21.10
N ARG A 173 11.38 18.20 -21.05
CA ARG A 173 10.74 19.26 -20.26
C ARG A 173 9.28 19.57 -20.67
N ALA A 174 8.92 19.30 -21.95
CA ALA A 174 7.61 19.64 -22.51
C ALA A 174 6.64 18.45 -22.60
N ASP A 175 7.17 17.20 -22.56
CA ASP A 175 6.45 15.97 -22.82
C ASP A 175 6.73 14.86 -21.79
N GLY A 176 7.32 15.23 -20.66
CA GLY A 176 7.67 14.28 -19.60
C GLY A 176 6.43 13.74 -18.89
N ILE A 177 6.44 12.42 -18.65
CA ILE A 177 5.42 11.71 -17.89
C ILE A 177 5.95 11.46 -16.46
N ARG A 178 5.15 11.78 -15.45
CA ARG A 178 5.43 11.44 -14.06
C ARG A 178 4.94 10.02 -13.79
N LEU A 179 5.86 9.12 -13.42
CA LEU A 179 5.55 7.74 -13.11
C LEU A 179 5.85 7.43 -11.64
N PRO A 180 4.94 6.75 -10.91
CA PRO A 180 5.22 6.23 -9.57
C PRO A 180 6.41 5.27 -9.62
N CYS A 181 7.29 5.32 -8.62
CA CYS A 181 8.44 4.43 -8.53
C CYS A 181 8.72 4.02 -7.09
N PHE A 182 9.48 2.95 -6.92
CA PHE A 182 10.10 2.63 -5.64
C PHE A 182 11.34 3.51 -5.44
N ALA A 183 11.55 4.02 -4.23
CA ALA A 183 12.77 4.70 -3.86
C ALA A 183 13.53 3.84 -2.84
N LEU A 184 14.74 3.41 -3.20
CA LEU A 184 15.56 2.53 -2.37
C LEU A 184 16.82 3.25 -1.92
N THR A 185 17.14 3.07 -0.65
CA THR A 185 18.40 3.49 -0.02
C THR A 185 19.03 2.29 0.69
N PRO A 186 20.27 2.39 1.21
CA PRO A 186 20.87 1.29 1.98
C PRO A 186 20.11 0.87 3.24
N VAL A 187 19.24 1.74 3.78
CA VAL A 187 18.58 1.54 5.07
C VAL A 187 17.05 1.55 5.00
N MET A 188 16.48 1.95 3.87
CA MET A 188 15.03 1.98 3.70
C MET A 188 14.59 1.84 2.24
N ALA A 189 13.36 1.39 2.07
CA ALA A 189 12.63 1.40 0.81
C ALA A 189 11.26 2.08 0.98
N ILE A 190 10.93 2.99 0.08
CA ILE A 190 9.68 3.73 0.06
C ILE A 190 8.85 3.21 -1.11
N LEU A 191 7.64 2.75 -0.82
CA LEU A 191 6.71 2.26 -1.83
C LEU A 191 6.03 3.44 -2.54
N PRO A 192 5.72 3.28 -3.84
CA PRO A 192 4.81 4.21 -4.51
C PRO A 192 3.40 4.09 -3.91
N ALA A 193 2.65 5.19 -3.92
CA ALA A 193 1.25 5.15 -3.51
C ALA A 193 0.46 4.16 -4.36
N PHE A 194 -0.27 3.26 -3.71
CA PHE A 194 -1.04 2.23 -4.39
C PHE A 194 -2.25 2.80 -5.13
N SER A 195 -2.85 3.87 -4.58
CA SER A 195 -4.08 4.50 -5.07
C SER A 195 -3.96 5.30 -6.37
N SER A 196 -2.80 5.67 -6.84
CA SER A 196 -2.65 6.60 -7.98
C SER A 196 -2.28 5.95 -9.30
#